data_a4565c5fef2097e502fbb94584357807
#
_entry.id   a4565c5fef2097e502fbb94584357807
#
_cell.length_a   1.000
_cell.length_b   1.000
_cell.length_c   1.000
_cell.angle_alpha   90.00
_cell.angle_beta   90.00
_cell.angle_gamma   90.00
#
_symmetry.space_group_name_H-M   'P 1'
#
loop_
_entity.id
_entity.type
_entity.pdbx_description
1 polymer ?
#
loop_
_entity_poly.entity_id
_entity_poly.type
_entity_poly.pdbx_seq_one_letter_code
_entity_poly.pdbx_strand_id
1 'polypeptide(L)'
;MICTILAVCSALVGTPSVVDGDTLRFGSHSVRIFGIDAEERNETNGPRAADGLRRIVSSTSSIRCEPTGERTYNRVVATCFTAEGRDVATLLVSQGLVLDCARYSGGRYRQYEPFEIRRVLTQKPYCRSKA
;
A
#
# COMPACT_ATOMS: atom_id res chain seq x y z
N MET A 1 -12.94 -16.36 7.41
CA MET A 1 -12.64 -15.55 8.61
C MET A 1 -13.92 -14.95 9.15
N ILE A 2 -14.12 -15.09 10.45
CA ILE A 2 -15.31 -14.53 11.09
C ILE A 2 -14.98 -13.12 11.58
N CYS A 3 -15.77 -12.15 11.16
CA CYS A 3 -15.61 -10.78 11.57
C CYS A 3 -16.85 -10.32 12.31
N THR A 4 -16.67 -9.78 13.50
CA THR A 4 -17.76 -9.26 14.31
C THR A 4 -18.08 -7.81 13.99
N ILE A 5 -17.17 -7.10 13.32
CA ILE A 5 -17.33 -5.70 12.95
C ILE A 5 -17.28 -5.61 11.42
N LEU A 6 -18.43 -5.57 10.78
CA LEU A 6 -18.53 -5.63 9.34
C LEU A 6 -17.74 -4.54 8.62
N ALA A 7 -17.79 -3.31 9.13
CA ALA A 7 -17.11 -2.18 8.50
C ALA A 7 -15.59 -2.36 8.44
N VAL A 8 -15.01 -3.16 9.35
CA VAL A 8 -13.56 -3.40 9.42
C VAL A 8 -13.17 -4.65 8.64
N CYS A 9 -14.09 -5.61 8.53
CA CYS A 9 -13.79 -6.93 8.00
C CYS A 9 -14.21 -7.13 6.55
N SER A 10 -15.13 -6.29 6.06
CA SER A 10 -15.59 -6.39 4.67
C SER A 10 -14.55 -5.85 3.72
N ALA A 11 -14.36 -6.54 2.61
CA ALA A 11 -13.49 -6.04 1.54
C ALA A 11 -14.06 -4.73 0.97
N LEU A 12 -13.18 -3.82 0.62
CA LEU A 12 -13.54 -2.58 -0.08
C LEU A 12 -13.23 -2.79 -1.55
N VAL A 13 -14.22 -2.58 -2.41
CA VAL A 13 -14.10 -2.82 -3.85
C VAL A 13 -14.58 -1.60 -4.61
N GLY A 14 -13.86 -1.20 -5.64
CA GLY A 14 -14.26 -0.09 -6.49
C GLY A 14 -13.08 0.58 -7.15
N THR A 15 -13.28 1.85 -7.54
CA THR A 15 -12.22 2.69 -8.11
C THR A 15 -11.88 3.76 -7.07
N PRO A 16 -10.88 3.50 -6.21
CA PRO A 16 -10.52 4.45 -5.17
C PRO A 16 -9.76 5.64 -5.72
N SER A 17 -9.78 6.75 -4.99
CA SER A 17 -8.86 7.85 -5.22
C SER A 17 -7.55 7.57 -4.50
N VAL A 18 -6.48 8.20 -4.97
CA VAL A 18 -5.14 8.04 -4.38
C VAL A 18 -4.85 9.25 -3.49
N VAL A 19 -4.48 8.98 -2.24
CA VAL A 19 -4.08 10.01 -1.30
C VAL A 19 -2.57 10.19 -1.31
N ASP A 20 -1.86 9.08 -1.14
CA ASP A 20 -0.39 8.98 -1.17
C ASP A 20 -0.01 7.69 -1.88
N GLY A 21 1.29 7.47 -2.07
CA GLY A 21 1.77 6.26 -2.73
C GLY A 21 1.45 4.95 -1.98
N ASP A 22 0.94 5.03 -0.76
CA ASP A 22 0.55 3.88 0.03
C ASP A 22 -0.85 4.01 0.63
N THR A 23 -1.63 5.00 0.21
CA THR A 23 -2.94 5.26 0.80
C THR A 23 -3.98 5.52 -0.28
N LEU A 24 -5.06 4.75 -0.20
CA LEU A 24 -6.22 4.86 -1.08
C LEU A 24 -7.42 5.34 -0.29
N ARG A 25 -8.42 5.85 -1.01
CA ARG A 25 -9.69 6.24 -0.39
C ARG A 25 -10.85 5.68 -1.20
N PHE A 26 -11.71 4.90 -0.54
CA PHE A 26 -12.96 4.41 -1.09
C PHE A 26 -14.09 5.21 -0.42
N GLY A 27 -14.58 6.25 -1.11
CA GLY A 27 -15.57 7.14 -0.51
C GLY A 27 -15.03 7.79 0.76
N SER A 28 -15.62 7.50 1.91
CA SER A 28 -15.16 8.03 3.20
C SER A 28 -14.13 7.14 3.90
N HIS A 29 -13.80 5.98 3.32
CA HIS A 29 -12.89 5.02 3.95
C HIS A 29 -11.47 5.17 3.42
N SER A 30 -10.53 5.49 4.31
CA SER A 30 -9.11 5.55 3.98
C SER A 30 -8.46 4.19 4.24
N VAL A 31 -7.66 3.73 3.27
CA VAL A 31 -6.98 2.44 3.32
C VAL A 31 -5.48 2.67 3.24
N ARG A 32 -4.77 2.16 4.23
CA ARG A 32 -3.30 2.09 4.22
C ARG A 32 -2.91 0.74 3.66
N ILE A 33 -2.18 0.73 2.56
CA ILE A 33 -1.76 -0.52 1.93
C ILE A 33 -0.75 -1.23 2.82
N PHE A 34 -1.03 -2.50 3.13
CA PHE A 34 -0.24 -3.30 4.05
C PHE A 34 1.19 -3.53 3.56
N GLY A 35 2.14 -3.40 4.48
CA GLY A 35 3.51 -3.91 4.30
C GLY A 35 4.46 -3.07 3.50
N ILE A 36 4.06 -1.88 3.07
CA ILE A 36 4.90 -0.98 2.28
C ILE A 36 4.99 0.40 2.92
N ASP A 37 5.97 1.16 2.48
CA ASP A 37 6.17 2.53 2.93
C ASP A 37 6.52 3.41 1.74
N ALA A 38 5.71 4.43 1.50
CA ALA A 38 5.93 5.43 0.47
C ALA A 38 6.45 6.72 1.10
N GLU A 39 7.25 7.47 0.35
CA GLU A 39 7.59 8.81 0.78
C GLU A 39 6.33 9.68 0.79
N GLU A 40 6.29 10.63 1.71
CA GLU A 40 5.16 11.55 1.84
C GLU A 40 5.07 12.47 0.63
N ARG A 41 3.90 13.07 0.39
CA ARG A 41 3.67 13.94 -0.77
C ARG A 41 4.63 15.13 -0.83
N ASN A 42 5.10 15.58 0.32
CA ASN A 42 6.06 16.69 0.40
C ASN A 42 7.53 16.22 0.36
N GLU A 43 7.78 14.95 0.25
CA GLU A 43 9.12 14.41 0.10
C GLU A 43 9.46 14.21 -1.38
N THR A 44 10.75 14.08 -1.69
CA THR A 44 11.26 14.09 -3.07
C THR A 44 10.54 13.11 -4.00
N ASN A 45 10.32 11.88 -3.55
CA ASN A 45 9.73 10.84 -4.39
C ASN A 45 8.25 10.60 -4.11
N GLY A 46 7.65 11.39 -3.22
CA GLY A 46 6.25 11.23 -2.84
C GLY A 46 5.29 11.39 -4.02
N PRO A 47 5.39 12.49 -4.80
CA PRO A 47 4.51 12.66 -5.96
C PRO A 47 4.64 11.55 -6.99
N ARG A 48 5.86 11.06 -7.23
CA ARG A 48 6.11 9.95 -8.16
C ARG A 48 5.43 8.67 -7.69
N ALA A 49 5.49 8.38 -6.38
CA ALA A 49 4.83 7.21 -5.81
C ALA A 49 3.31 7.31 -5.94
N ALA A 50 2.74 8.45 -5.62
CA ALA A 50 1.29 8.68 -5.75
C ALA A 50 0.84 8.55 -7.21
N ASP A 51 1.59 9.13 -8.15
CA ASP A 51 1.28 9.02 -9.57
C ASP A 51 1.37 7.57 -10.06
N GLY A 52 2.36 6.83 -9.58
CA GLY A 52 2.49 5.41 -9.90
C GLY A 52 1.30 4.60 -9.43
N LEU A 53 0.81 4.88 -8.22
CA LEU A 53 -0.39 4.22 -7.71
C LEU A 53 -1.62 4.60 -8.54
N ARG A 54 -1.75 5.86 -8.95
CA ARG A 54 -2.83 6.28 -9.86
C ARG A 54 -2.80 5.52 -11.17
N ARG A 55 -1.63 5.28 -11.74
CA ARG A 55 -1.51 4.49 -12.97
C ARG A 55 -1.96 3.06 -12.76
N ILE A 56 -1.64 2.45 -11.62
CA ILE A 56 -2.09 1.10 -11.31
C ILE A 56 -3.61 1.06 -11.19
N VAL A 57 -4.20 2.00 -10.45
CA VAL A 57 -5.66 2.08 -10.30
C VAL A 57 -6.33 2.26 -11.67
N SER A 58 -5.76 3.10 -12.53
CA SER A 58 -6.32 3.37 -13.87
C SER A 58 -6.17 2.20 -14.83
N SER A 59 -5.24 1.28 -14.57
CA SER A 59 -4.93 0.17 -15.46
C SER A 59 -5.83 -1.03 -15.27
N THR A 60 -6.68 -1.03 -14.26
CA THR A 60 -7.54 -2.16 -13.90
C THR A 60 -8.98 -1.68 -13.73
N SER A 61 -9.95 -2.58 -13.89
CA SER A 61 -11.37 -2.22 -13.79
C SER A 61 -11.81 -1.95 -12.36
N SER A 62 -11.12 -2.50 -11.38
CA SER A 62 -11.43 -2.27 -9.97
C SER A 62 -10.25 -2.65 -9.09
N ILE A 63 -10.24 -2.10 -7.88
CA ILE A 63 -9.29 -2.48 -6.81
C ILE A 63 -10.12 -3.09 -5.70
N ARG A 64 -9.66 -4.22 -5.16
CA ARG A 64 -10.25 -4.85 -3.99
C ARG A 64 -9.22 -4.85 -2.88
N CYS A 65 -9.58 -4.26 -1.73
CA CYS A 65 -8.73 -4.21 -0.56
C CYS A 65 -9.33 -5.06 0.55
N GLU A 66 -8.56 -6.03 1.03
CA GLU A 66 -8.97 -6.96 2.08
C GLU A 66 -8.33 -6.53 3.40
N PRO A 67 -9.12 -6.07 4.37
CA PRO A 67 -8.59 -5.62 5.65
C PRO A 67 -7.81 -6.72 6.37
N THR A 68 -6.70 -6.32 6.99
CA THR A 68 -5.88 -7.24 7.80
C THR A 68 -6.42 -7.39 9.21
N GLY A 69 -7.33 -6.51 9.60
CA GLY A 69 -7.80 -6.41 10.99
C GLY A 69 -7.09 -5.34 11.79
N GLU A 70 -6.01 -4.78 11.25
CA GLU A 70 -5.28 -3.70 11.89
C GLU A 70 -5.80 -2.35 11.43
N ARG A 71 -5.59 -1.34 12.27
CA ARG A 71 -5.90 0.04 11.92
C ARG A 71 -4.72 0.91 12.30
N THR A 72 -4.51 2.00 11.55
CA THR A 72 -3.54 3.01 11.89
C THR A 72 -4.23 4.37 11.76
N TYR A 73 -4.34 5.10 12.87
CA TYR A 73 -5.14 6.33 12.94
C TYR A 73 -6.56 6.04 12.46
N ASN A 74 -7.02 6.75 11.43
CA ASN A 74 -8.36 6.60 10.87
C ASN A 74 -8.37 5.75 9.61
N ARG A 75 -7.30 4.98 9.36
CA ARG A 75 -7.18 4.17 8.16
C ARG A 75 -7.31 2.69 8.48
N VAL A 76 -7.97 1.97 7.58
CA VAL A 76 -7.99 0.51 7.59
C VAL A 76 -6.71 0.04 6.91
N VAL A 77 -5.98 -0.88 7.53
CA VAL A 77 -4.83 -1.52 6.89
C VAL A 77 -5.34 -2.70 6.07
N ALA A 78 -4.95 -2.77 4.80
CA ALA A 78 -5.46 -3.81 3.91
C ALA A 78 -4.44 -4.24 2.87
N THR A 79 -4.56 -5.49 2.42
CA THR A 79 -3.88 -5.98 1.23
C THR A 79 -4.80 -5.75 0.04
N CYS A 80 -4.29 -5.07 -0.98
CA CYS A 80 -5.11 -4.64 -2.11
C CYS A 80 -4.70 -5.36 -3.39
N PHE A 81 -5.69 -5.68 -4.22
CA PHE A 81 -5.49 -6.44 -5.45
C PHE A 81 -6.17 -5.75 -6.63
N THR A 82 -5.56 -5.86 -7.80
CA THR A 82 -6.21 -5.48 -9.06
C THR A 82 -7.31 -6.50 -9.41
N ALA A 83 -8.14 -6.16 -10.40
CA ALA A 83 -9.18 -7.09 -10.89
C ALA A 83 -8.57 -8.39 -11.41
N GLU A 84 -7.32 -8.35 -11.88
CA GLU A 84 -6.57 -9.52 -12.35
C GLU A 84 -5.95 -10.34 -11.22
N GLY A 85 -6.13 -9.92 -9.97
CA GLY A 85 -5.59 -10.62 -8.82
C GLY A 85 -4.15 -10.28 -8.45
N ARG A 86 -3.58 -9.23 -9.02
CA ARG A 86 -2.21 -8.81 -8.69
C ARG A 86 -2.20 -8.01 -7.40
N ASP A 87 -1.25 -8.33 -6.53
CA ASP A 87 -1.03 -7.57 -5.29
C ASP A 87 -0.48 -6.18 -5.64
N VAL A 88 -1.22 -5.14 -5.28
CA VAL A 88 -0.84 -3.76 -5.58
C VAL A 88 0.48 -3.39 -4.93
N ALA A 89 0.74 -3.88 -3.72
CA ALA A 89 2.02 -3.63 -3.04
C ALA A 89 3.20 -4.20 -3.84
N THR A 90 3.04 -5.42 -4.38
CA THR A 90 4.08 -6.03 -5.22
C THR A 90 4.35 -5.17 -6.46
N LEU A 91 3.30 -4.66 -7.10
CA LEU A 91 3.45 -3.81 -8.28
C LEU A 91 4.19 -2.51 -7.94
N LEU A 92 3.81 -1.87 -6.84
CA LEU A 92 4.46 -0.63 -6.40
C LEU A 92 5.93 -0.84 -6.07
N VAL A 93 6.25 -1.89 -5.33
CA VAL A 93 7.63 -2.19 -4.94
C VAL A 93 8.47 -2.53 -6.17
N SER A 94 7.96 -3.38 -7.05
CA SER A 94 8.73 -3.81 -8.23
C SER A 94 8.97 -2.67 -9.23
N GLN A 95 8.12 -1.64 -9.22
CA GLN A 95 8.31 -0.45 -10.04
C GLN A 95 9.24 0.59 -9.40
N GLY A 96 9.76 0.30 -8.20
CA GLY A 96 10.66 1.21 -7.51
C GLY A 96 9.98 2.46 -6.97
N LEU A 97 8.70 2.36 -6.66
CA LEU A 97 7.90 3.50 -6.20
C LEU A 97 7.83 3.61 -4.69
N VAL A 98 7.92 2.47 -4.00
CA VAL A 98 7.83 2.36 -2.55
C VAL A 98 8.78 1.27 -2.07
N LEU A 99 9.01 1.20 -0.77
CA LEU A 99 9.85 0.17 -0.16
C LEU A 99 9.02 -0.80 0.68
N ASP A 100 9.51 -2.03 0.81
CA ASP A 100 8.99 -2.99 1.78
C ASP A 100 9.17 -2.43 3.18
N CYS A 101 8.13 -2.54 4.00
CA CYS A 101 8.17 -2.13 5.40
C CYS A 101 8.25 -3.40 6.25
N ALA A 102 9.46 -3.86 6.53
CA ALA A 102 9.73 -5.17 7.11
C ALA A 102 9.04 -5.39 8.45
N ARG A 103 8.89 -4.33 9.24
CA ARG A 103 8.21 -4.42 10.54
C ARG A 103 6.81 -5.01 10.42
N TYR A 104 6.09 -4.68 9.34
CA TYR A 104 4.71 -5.13 9.15
C TYR A 104 4.60 -6.29 8.17
N SER A 105 5.41 -6.27 7.10
CA SER A 105 5.35 -7.29 6.05
C SER A 105 6.09 -8.57 6.42
N GLY A 106 7.01 -8.48 7.39
CA GLY A 106 7.95 -9.58 7.66
C GLY A 106 8.95 -9.77 6.54
N GLY A 107 9.13 -8.76 5.68
CA GLY A 107 10.06 -8.83 4.55
C GLY A 107 9.44 -9.36 3.26
N ARG A 108 8.11 -9.54 3.24
CA ARG A 108 7.41 -10.15 2.10
C ARG A 108 7.73 -9.51 0.76
N TYR A 109 7.83 -8.19 0.72
CA TYR A 109 7.99 -7.46 -0.53
C TYR A 109 9.42 -7.11 -0.87
N ARG A 110 10.38 -7.39 0.04
CA ARG A 110 11.78 -7.02 -0.14
C ARG A 110 12.39 -7.60 -1.42
N GLN A 111 12.02 -8.82 -1.75
CA GLN A 111 12.53 -9.51 -2.94
C GLN A 111 12.18 -8.83 -4.26
N TYR A 112 11.15 -8.00 -4.26
CA TYR A 112 10.70 -7.29 -5.47
C TYR A 112 11.33 -5.93 -5.63
N GLU A 113 12.07 -5.44 -4.64
CA GLU A 113 12.72 -4.13 -4.73
C GLU A 113 13.78 -4.15 -5.83
N PRO A 114 13.78 -3.13 -6.72
CA PRO A 114 14.84 -3.02 -7.72
C PRO A 114 16.19 -2.82 -7.06
N PHE A 115 17.24 -3.27 -7.74
CA PHE A 115 18.61 -3.13 -7.25
C PHE A 115 18.91 -1.66 -6.91
N GLU A 116 19.52 -1.45 -5.75
CA GLU A 116 19.98 -0.13 -5.28
C GLU A 116 18.86 0.88 -4.99
N ILE A 117 17.58 0.45 -5.00
CA ILE A 117 16.47 1.39 -4.81
C ILE A 117 16.53 2.10 -3.44
N ARG A 118 17.12 1.46 -2.44
CA ARG A 118 17.25 2.05 -1.11
C ARG A 118 18.27 3.19 -1.02
N ARG A 119 19.02 3.42 -2.09
CA ARG A 119 19.85 4.61 -2.24
C ARG A 119 19.06 5.80 -2.74
N VAL A 120 17.89 5.55 -3.34
CA VAL A 120 17.04 6.58 -3.93
C VAL A 120 15.89 6.94 -3.02
N LEU A 121 15.21 5.92 -2.47
CA LEU A 121 14.04 6.12 -1.64
C LEU A 121 14.42 6.15 -0.16
N THR A 122 13.78 7.05 0.58
CA THR A 122 13.95 7.18 2.03
C THR A 122 12.86 6.40 2.73
N GLN A 123 13.22 5.67 3.78
CA GLN A 123 12.28 4.91 4.57
C GLN A 123 12.16 5.43 5.99
N LYS A 124 10.95 5.43 6.52
CA LYS A 124 10.70 5.78 7.92
C LYS A 124 11.36 4.77 8.86
N PRO A 125 11.96 5.23 9.96
CA PRO A 125 12.64 4.34 10.91
C PRO A 125 11.75 3.24 11.47
N TYR A 126 10.44 3.49 11.63
CA TYR A 126 9.52 2.49 12.18
C TYR A 126 9.34 1.26 11.29
N CYS A 127 9.78 1.32 10.03
CA CYS A 127 9.68 0.19 9.10
C CYS A 127 10.77 -0.86 9.30
N ARG A 128 11.79 -0.55 10.09
CA ARG A 128 12.85 -1.53 10.36
C ARG A 128 12.29 -2.67 11.18
N SER A 129 12.72 -3.89 10.84
CA SER A 129 12.33 -5.05 11.63
C SER A 129 12.86 -4.90 13.04
N LYS A 130 12.10 -5.41 14.01
CA LYS A 130 12.60 -5.49 15.38
C LYS A 130 13.75 -6.48 15.41
N ALA A 131 14.88 -6.04 15.91
CA ALA A 131 16.02 -6.91 16.09
C ALA A 131 15.74 -7.94 17.19
#